data_cb11df4bc1bebd2de1f1d13bf7d3ae0f
#
_entry.id   cb11df4bc1bebd2de1f1d13bf7d3ae0f
#
_cell.length_a   1.000
_cell.length_b   1.000
_cell.length_c   1.000
_cell.angle_alpha   90.00
_cell.angle_beta   90.00
_cell.angle_gamma   90.00
#
_symmetry.space_group_name_H-M   'P 1'
#
loop_
_entity.id
_entity.type
_entity.pdbx_description
1 polymer ?
#
loop_
_entity_poly.entity_id
_entity_poly.type
_entity_poly.pdbx_seq_one_letter_code
_entity_poly.pdbx_strand_id
1 'polypeptide(L)'
;MLKKLGKKETEIVCLPEQWLKNNEISDFDSEFSDFKRIAKDFSMTIIPGAFYEITKRKTSIIAPIIGPEGEFIGRQEKIHPFDYERDTVKPGKETKIFNTACRFGVIICYDMVFPKVANTLVKKGAQVLLSPSRIVRRGIEPWQMYVQVRALENRIPILAANIENYRFGGSSIVVDLTENNKVVTTKITKLNGETEIARELTLDKYEKSRKIRFSDSNKFQ
;
A
#
# COMPACT_ATOMS: atom_id res chain seq x y z
N MET A 1 13.37 12.80 4.30
CA MET A 1 12.47 12.26 3.28
C MET A 1 11.06 12.84 3.43
N LEU A 2 10.27 12.54 4.46
CA LEU A 2 8.86 13.01 4.60
C LEU A 2 8.68 14.53 4.47
N LYS A 3 9.47 15.35 5.18
CA LYS A 3 9.43 16.82 5.03
C LYS A 3 9.70 17.31 3.59
N LYS A 4 10.55 16.58 2.83
CA LYS A 4 10.81 16.90 1.42
C LYS A 4 9.60 16.57 0.53
N LEU A 5 8.90 15.45 0.81
CA LEU A 5 7.63 15.13 0.15
C LEU A 5 6.54 16.12 0.51
N GLY A 6 6.43 16.52 1.78
CA GLY A 6 5.45 17.53 2.20
C GLY A 6 5.65 18.87 1.50
N LYS A 7 6.90 19.33 1.34
CA LYS A 7 7.21 20.55 0.56
C LYS A 7 6.87 20.43 -0.94
N LYS A 8 6.62 19.21 -1.44
CA LYS A 8 6.13 18.94 -2.80
C LYS A 8 4.60 18.73 -2.84
N GLU A 9 3.91 19.12 -1.77
CA GLU A 9 2.45 19.00 -1.65
C GLU A 9 1.94 17.56 -1.85
N THR A 10 2.72 16.58 -1.38
CA THR A 10 2.35 15.17 -1.48
C THR A 10 1.23 14.86 -0.49
N GLU A 11 0.08 14.42 -0.98
CA GLU A 11 -1.12 14.18 -0.17
C GLU A 11 -1.09 12.84 0.57
N ILE A 12 -0.52 11.78 -0.05
CA ILE A 12 -0.45 10.44 0.54
C ILE A 12 0.94 9.84 0.37
N VAL A 13 1.50 9.31 1.45
CA VAL A 13 2.82 8.67 1.49
C VAL A 13 2.70 7.25 2.02
N CYS A 14 3.37 6.30 1.36
CA CYS A 14 3.48 4.93 1.80
C CYS A 14 4.96 4.54 1.96
N LEU A 15 5.33 4.04 3.15
CA LEU A 15 6.65 3.50 3.44
C LEU A 15 6.63 1.96 3.40
N PRO A 16 7.81 1.30 3.32
CA PRO A 16 7.92 -0.16 3.27
C PRO A 16 7.43 -0.88 4.54
N GLU A 17 7.20 -2.19 4.43
CA GLU A 17 6.94 -3.07 5.57
C GLU A 17 8.23 -3.30 6.36
N GLN A 18 8.16 -3.26 7.70
CA GLN A 18 9.22 -3.67 8.64
C GLN A 18 10.61 -3.06 8.34
N TRP A 19 10.65 -1.78 8.13
CA TRP A 19 11.88 -1.05 7.82
C TRP A 19 12.58 -0.45 9.05
N LEU A 20 11.94 -0.47 10.22
CA LEU A 20 12.54 -0.03 11.47
C LEU A 20 13.61 -1.02 11.96
N LYS A 21 14.47 -0.55 12.84
CA LYS A 21 15.46 -1.40 13.53
C LYS A 21 14.76 -2.42 14.43
N ASN A 22 13.74 -1.99 15.17
CA ASN A 22 12.80 -2.84 15.89
C ASN A 22 11.43 -2.73 15.20
N ASN A 23 10.89 -3.86 14.76
CA ASN A 23 9.61 -3.94 14.06
C ASN A 23 8.47 -4.45 14.94
N GLU A 24 8.74 -4.72 16.21
CA GLU A 24 7.76 -5.09 17.22
C GLU A 24 7.34 -3.85 17.98
N ILE A 25 6.11 -3.42 17.81
CA ILE A 25 5.59 -2.17 18.34
C ILE A 25 4.45 -2.47 19.33
N SER A 26 4.61 -1.97 20.53
CA SER A 26 3.58 -2.03 21.58
C SER A 26 2.78 -0.72 21.70
N ASP A 27 3.40 0.40 21.35
CA ASP A 27 2.78 1.73 21.38
C ASP A 27 3.07 2.48 20.09
N PHE A 28 2.10 2.45 19.17
CA PHE A 28 2.18 3.14 17.88
C PHE A 28 2.13 4.66 18.01
N ASP A 29 1.48 5.18 19.04
CA ASP A 29 1.39 6.62 19.29
C ASP A 29 2.76 7.22 19.61
N SER A 30 3.51 6.55 20.48
CA SER A 30 4.88 6.95 20.84
C SER A 30 5.84 6.77 19.67
N GLU A 31 5.82 5.58 19.03
CA GLU A 31 6.76 5.24 17.94
C GLU A 31 6.64 6.19 16.73
N PHE A 32 5.40 6.58 16.37
CA PHE A 32 5.14 7.42 15.21
C PHE A 32 4.78 8.88 15.54
N SER A 33 5.16 9.36 16.74
CA SER A 33 4.87 10.75 17.17
C SER A 33 5.44 11.80 16.20
N ASP A 34 6.66 11.62 15.69
CA ASP A 34 7.25 12.51 14.68
C ASP A 34 6.52 12.43 13.33
N PHE A 35 6.04 11.26 12.94
CA PHE A 35 5.24 11.09 11.72
C PHE A 35 3.90 11.80 11.83
N LYS A 36 3.24 11.71 12.98
CA LYS A 36 1.99 12.43 13.28
C LYS A 36 2.17 13.94 13.18
N ARG A 37 3.27 14.46 13.75
CA ARG A 37 3.62 15.89 13.63
C ARG A 37 3.85 16.28 12.17
N ILE A 38 4.63 15.52 11.40
CA ILE A 38 4.90 15.80 9.98
C ILE A 38 3.62 15.71 9.15
N ALA A 39 2.77 14.72 9.41
CA ALA A 39 1.47 14.57 8.75
C ALA A 39 0.64 15.85 8.92
N LYS A 40 0.55 16.36 10.15
CA LYS A 40 -0.16 17.62 10.47
C LYS A 40 0.50 18.84 9.85
N ASP A 41 1.83 18.98 9.96
CA ASP A 41 2.57 20.16 9.45
C ASP A 41 2.41 20.33 7.93
N PHE A 42 2.16 19.26 7.19
CA PHE A 42 2.05 19.25 5.73
C PHE A 42 0.70 18.74 5.21
N SER A 43 -0.28 18.55 6.09
CA SER A 43 -1.62 18.00 5.73
C SER A 43 -1.55 16.73 4.90
N MET A 44 -0.61 15.81 5.26
CA MET A 44 -0.35 14.56 4.54
C MET A 44 -0.99 13.37 5.25
N THR A 45 -1.50 12.42 4.48
CA THR A 45 -1.78 11.06 4.97
C THR A 45 -0.50 10.22 4.89
N ILE A 46 -0.12 9.58 5.98
CA ILE A 46 1.09 8.75 6.02
C ILE A 46 0.75 7.31 6.42
N ILE A 47 1.13 6.36 5.58
CA ILE A 47 1.22 4.95 5.93
C ILE A 47 2.70 4.68 6.27
N PRO A 48 3.08 4.64 7.55
CA PRO A 48 4.49 4.55 7.95
C PRO A 48 5.12 3.18 7.66
N GLY A 49 4.36 2.25 7.13
CA GLY A 49 4.73 0.88 6.84
C GLY A 49 3.78 -0.11 7.46
N ALA A 50 4.22 -1.36 7.61
CA ALA A 50 3.49 -2.40 8.33
C ALA A 50 4.43 -3.09 9.34
N PHE A 51 3.96 -3.33 10.56
CA PHE A 51 4.78 -3.77 11.68
C PHE A 51 4.06 -4.79 12.54
N TYR A 52 4.80 -5.56 13.34
CA TYR A 52 4.23 -6.43 14.36
C TYR A 52 3.62 -5.60 15.48
N GLU A 53 2.33 -5.77 15.72
CA GLU A 53 1.65 -5.32 16.92
C GLU A 53 1.63 -6.47 17.92
N ILE A 54 2.33 -6.30 19.04
CA ILE A 54 2.37 -7.30 20.08
C ILE A 54 1.40 -6.90 21.19
N THR A 55 0.40 -7.72 21.41
CA THR A 55 -0.53 -7.59 22.54
C THR A 55 -0.43 -8.81 23.45
N LYS A 56 -0.96 -8.72 24.67
CA LYS A 56 -1.00 -9.87 25.60
C LYS A 56 -1.70 -11.12 25.03
N ARG A 57 -2.50 -10.97 23.97
CA ARG A 57 -3.35 -12.04 23.41
C ARG A 57 -2.97 -12.50 22.01
N LYS A 58 -2.29 -11.65 21.24
CA LYS A 58 -1.97 -11.96 19.83
C LYS A 58 -0.82 -11.10 19.32
N THR A 59 -0.11 -11.63 18.34
CA THR A 59 0.72 -10.87 17.44
C THR A 59 -0.02 -10.69 16.12
N SER A 60 -0.07 -9.48 15.58
CA SER A 60 -0.65 -9.16 14.26
C SER A 60 0.35 -8.32 13.48
N ILE A 61 0.29 -8.34 12.16
CA ILE A 61 1.00 -7.36 11.34
C ILE A 61 -0.01 -6.33 10.89
N ILE A 62 0.23 -5.06 11.24
CA ILE A 62 -0.67 -3.96 10.93
C ILE A 62 0.05 -2.82 10.19
N ALA A 63 -0.64 -2.20 9.27
CA ALA A 63 -0.30 -0.92 8.69
C ALA A 63 -1.18 0.15 9.34
N PRO A 64 -0.65 0.98 10.25
CA PRO A 64 -1.39 2.11 10.80
C PRO A 64 -1.53 3.21 9.74
N ILE A 65 -2.59 3.99 9.83
CA ILE A 65 -2.86 5.10 8.91
C ILE A 65 -2.90 6.38 9.73
N ILE A 66 -1.99 7.29 9.46
CA ILE A 66 -1.93 8.63 10.07
C ILE A 66 -2.63 9.59 9.10
N GLY A 67 -3.65 10.26 9.58
CA GLY A 67 -4.41 11.26 8.83
C GLY A 67 -3.72 12.62 8.74
N PRO A 68 -4.25 13.54 7.91
CA PRO A 68 -3.65 14.86 7.67
C PRO A 68 -3.66 15.78 8.90
N GLU A 69 -4.45 15.49 9.93
CA GLU A 69 -4.44 16.22 11.19
C GLU A 69 -3.47 15.62 12.23
N GLY A 70 -2.71 14.58 11.83
CA GLY A 70 -1.74 13.90 12.69
C GLY A 70 -2.32 12.85 13.64
N GLU A 71 -3.57 12.44 13.43
CA GLU A 71 -4.24 11.39 14.20
C GLU A 71 -4.14 10.03 13.51
N PHE A 72 -4.30 8.95 14.27
CA PHE A 72 -4.54 7.65 13.67
C PHE A 72 -6.01 7.51 13.25
N ILE A 73 -6.26 7.50 11.93
CA ILE A 73 -7.61 7.33 11.38
C ILE A 73 -8.02 5.86 11.23
N GLY A 74 -7.10 4.93 11.42
CA GLY A 74 -7.36 3.51 11.39
C GLY A 74 -6.14 2.66 11.12
N ARG A 75 -6.39 1.38 10.81
CA ARG A 75 -5.33 0.42 10.48
C ARG A 75 -5.85 -0.71 9.59
N GLN A 76 -4.96 -1.25 8.75
CA GLN A 76 -5.17 -2.50 8.01
C GLN A 76 -4.35 -3.61 8.65
N GLU A 77 -4.97 -4.74 8.96
CA GLU A 77 -4.27 -5.97 9.36
C GLU A 77 -3.88 -6.78 8.13
N LYS A 78 -2.69 -7.40 8.12
CA LYS A 78 -2.26 -8.36 7.09
C LYS A 78 -3.17 -9.58 7.10
N ILE A 79 -3.76 -9.91 5.95
CA ILE A 79 -4.74 -10.98 5.83
C ILE A 79 -4.05 -12.33 5.65
N HIS A 80 -2.95 -12.35 4.88
CA HIS A 80 -2.20 -13.58 4.60
C HIS A 80 -0.78 -13.46 5.16
N PRO A 81 -0.52 -13.96 6.39
CA PRO A 81 0.84 -14.10 6.90
C PRO A 81 1.69 -14.94 5.95
N PHE A 82 2.93 -14.50 5.73
CA PHE A 82 3.86 -15.19 4.85
C PHE A 82 4.62 -16.26 5.61
N ASP A 83 4.72 -17.50 5.03
CA ASP A 83 5.59 -18.61 5.46
C ASP A 83 5.82 -18.65 7.00
N TYR A 84 6.97 -18.22 7.49
CA TYR A 84 7.35 -18.20 8.91
C TYR A 84 6.44 -17.34 9.81
N GLU A 85 5.67 -16.41 9.26
CA GLU A 85 4.71 -15.60 10.03
C GLU A 85 3.47 -16.41 10.44
N ARG A 86 3.16 -17.53 9.73
CA ARG A 86 1.93 -18.30 9.93
C ARG A 86 1.79 -18.87 11.32
N ASP A 87 2.92 -19.22 11.95
CA ASP A 87 2.93 -19.87 13.28
C ASP A 87 2.68 -18.87 14.41
N THR A 88 2.99 -17.58 14.20
CA THR A 88 2.97 -16.56 15.25
C THR A 88 2.02 -15.42 15.02
N VAL A 89 1.70 -15.11 13.76
CA VAL A 89 0.87 -13.97 13.38
C VAL A 89 -0.57 -14.38 13.13
N LYS A 90 -1.49 -13.75 13.86
CA LYS A 90 -2.91 -13.94 13.60
C LYS A 90 -3.33 -13.19 12.33
N PRO A 91 -3.94 -13.89 11.34
CA PRO A 91 -4.46 -13.28 10.12
C PRO A 91 -5.51 -12.22 10.41
N GLY A 92 -5.45 -11.11 9.65
CA GLY A 92 -6.54 -10.15 9.55
C GLY A 92 -7.77 -10.78 8.90
N LYS A 93 -8.95 -10.24 9.19
CA LYS A 93 -10.22 -10.82 8.71
C LYS A 93 -10.86 -10.03 7.58
N GLU A 94 -10.49 -8.77 7.41
CA GLU A 94 -11.17 -7.86 6.49
C GLU A 94 -10.22 -6.85 5.85
N THR A 95 -10.61 -6.38 4.68
CA THR A 95 -10.02 -5.22 4.02
C THR A 95 -10.79 -3.95 4.35
N LYS A 96 -10.08 -2.84 4.58
CA LYS A 96 -10.66 -1.54 4.93
C LYS A 96 -10.38 -0.49 3.87
N ILE A 97 -11.32 0.45 3.72
CA ILE A 97 -11.15 1.66 2.92
C ILE A 97 -10.95 2.83 3.86
N PHE A 98 -9.99 3.65 3.53
CA PHE A 98 -9.72 4.91 4.20
C PHE A 98 -10.03 6.06 3.24
N ASN A 99 -10.42 7.20 3.80
CA ASN A 99 -10.81 8.37 3.01
C ASN A 99 -10.14 9.63 3.58
N THR A 100 -9.24 10.21 2.79
CA THR A 100 -8.56 11.49 3.07
C THR A 100 -8.56 12.33 1.79
N ALA A 101 -7.43 12.56 1.14
CA ALA A 101 -7.37 13.19 -0.18
C ALA A 101 -8.13 12.38 -1.26
N CYS A 102 -8.17 11.06 -1.11
CA CYS A 102 -8.97 10.15 -1.93
C CYS A 102 -9.33 8.90 -1.13
N ARG A 103 -10.19 8.03 -1.70
CA ARG A 103 -10.47 6.72 -1.12
C ARG A 103 -9.38 5.74 -1.51
N PHE A 104 -8.72 5.15 -0.52
CA PHE A 104 -7.63 4.21 -0.75
C PHE A 104 -7.75 2.94 0.09
N GLY A 105 -7.08 1.88 -0.37
CA GLY A 105 -6.91 0.64 0.36
C GLY A 105 -5.44 0.30 0.55
N VAL A 106 -5.13 -0.49 1.59
CA VAL A 106 -3.77 -0.95 1.87
C VAL A 106 -3.69 -2.46 1.68
N ILE A 107 -2.67 -2.91 0.93
CA ILE A 107 -2.35 -4.31 0.67
C ILE A 107 -0.96 -4.59 1.25
N ILE A 108 -0.87 -5.41 2.29
CA ILE A 108 0.39 -5.62 2.99
C ILE A 108 1.18 -6.77 2.34
N CYS A 109 2.26 -6.42 1.62
CA CYS A 109 3.28 -7.35 1.13
C CYS A 109 2.71 -8.61 0.44
N TYR A 110 2.68 -9.75 1.11
CA TYR A 110 2.22 -11.03 0.59
C TYR A 110 0.73 -11.05 0.20
N ASP A 111 -0.08 -10.17 0.77
CA ASP A 111 -1.49 -9.99 0.36
C ASP A 111 -1.63 -9.63 -1.14
N MET A 112 -0.59 -9.06 -1.75
CA MET A 112 -0.53 -8.73 -3.18
C MET A 112 -0.65 -9.96 -4.09
N VAL A 113 -0.24 -11.13 -3.62
CA VAL A 113 -0.33 -12.39 -4.38
C VAL A 113 -1.79 -12.80 -4.61
N PHE A 114 -2.69 -12.43 -3.70
CA PHE A 114 -4.08 -12.88 -3.69
C PHE A 114 -5.00 -11.89 -4.41
N PRO A 115 -5.57 -12.24 -5.60
CA PRO A 115 -6.40 -11.32 -6.40
C PRO A 115 -7.62 -10.82 -5.64
N LYS A 116 -8.20 -11.65 -4.77
CA LYS A 116 -9.41 -11.31 -4.01
C LYS A 116 -9.19 -10.10 -3.09
N VAL A 117 -7.97 -9.88 -2.55
CA VAL A 117 -7.67 -8.74 -1.68
C VAL A 117 -7.82 -7.43 -2.44
N ALA A 118 -7.11 -7.29 -3.57
CA ALA A 118 -7.20 -6.09 -4.41
C ALA A 118 -8.63 -5.88 -4.95
N ASN A 119 -9.24 -6.94 -5.47
CA ASN A 119 -10.60 -6.88 -6.02
C ASN A 119 -11.63 -6.42 -4.97
N THR A 120 -11.55 -6.93 -3.73
CA THR A 120 -12.46 -6.54 -2.65
C THR A 120 -12.28 -5.06 -2.29
N LEU A 121 -11.05 -4.56 -2.19
CA LEU A 121 -10.78 -3.14 -1.92
C LEU A 121 -11.36 -2.24 -3.01
N VAL A 122 -11.19 -2.61 -4.27
CA VAL A 122 -11.70 -1.82 -5.39
C VAL A 122 -13.23 -1.87 -5.47
N LYS A 123 -13.85 -3.03 -5.21
CA LYS A 123 -15.31 -3.14 -5.08
C LYS A 123 -15.88 -2.30 -3.93
N LYS A 124 -15.12 -2.13 -2.84
CA LYS A 124 -15.45 -1.22 -1.73
C LYS A 124 -15.20 0.26 -2.07
N GLY A 125 -14.68 0.57 -3.24
CA GLY A 125 -14.54 1.92 -3.77
C GLY A 125 -13.16 2.56 -3.63
N ALA A 126 -12.08 1.77 -3.46
CA ALA A 126 -10.73 2.31 -3.54
C ALA A 126 -10.47 2.93 -4.91
N GLN A 127 -9.81 4.08 -4.92
CA GLN A 127 -9.36 4.81 -6.11
C GLN A 127 -7.86 4.62 -6.35
N VAL A 128 -7.11 4.29 -5.30
CA VAL A 128 -5.68 3.92 -5.33
C VAL A 128 -5.41 2.84 -4.29
N LEU A 129 -4.44 1.97 -4.56
CA LEU A 129 -3.96 0.98 -3.60
C LEU A 129 -2.52 1.30 -3.20
N LEU A 130 -2.24 1.13 -1.91
CA LEU A 130 -0.93 1.36 -1.32
C LEU A 130 -0.40 0.04 -0.75
N SER A 131 0.87 -0.30 -1.04
CA SER A 131 1.42 -1.59 -0.62
C SER A 131 2.76 -1.43 0.09
N PRO A 132 2.77 -1.35 1.43
CA PRO A 132 3.98 -1.57 2.20
C PRO A 132 4.46 -3.01 2.01
N SER A 133 5.72 -3.19 1.61
CA SER A 133 6.25 -4.50 1.24
C SER A 133 7.69 -4.71 1.74
N ARG A 134 8.07 -5.99 1.86
CA ARG A 134 9.39 -6.45 2.31
C ARG A 134 9.83 -7.65 1.48
N ILE A 135 10.27 -7.39 0.26
CA ILE A 135 10.55 -8.40 -0.77
C ILE A 135 12.06 -8.62 -0.91
N VAL A 136 12.49 -9.87 -0.77
CA VAL A 136 13.90 -10.26 -0.98
C VAL A 136 14.32 -10.05 -2.45
N ARG A 137 15.63 -9.84 -2.70
CA ARG A 137 16.15 -9.53 -4.05
C ARG A 137 15.65 -10.46 -5.15
N ARG A 138 15.65 -11.79 -4.91
CA ARG A 138 15.17 -12.79 -5.88
C ARG A 138 13.66 -12.77 -6.14
N GLY A 139 12.89 -12.09 -5.29
CA GLY A 139 11.43 -12.00 -5.39
C GLY A 139 10.93 -10.70 -6.03
N ILE A 140 11.81 -9.76 -6.41
CA ILE A 140 11.42 -8.45 -6.93
C ILE A 140 10.65 -8.56 -8.23
N GLU A 141 11.15 -9.33 -9.19
CA GLU A 141 10.50 -9.45 -10.50
C GLU A 141 9.09 -10.04 -10.41
N PRO A 142 8.86 -11.24 -9.79
CA PRO A 142 7.50 -11.76 -9.63
C PRO A 142 6.61 -10.83 -8.79
N TRP A 143 7.12 -10.16 -7.77
CA TRP A 143 6.34 -9.20 -6.99
C TRP A 143 5.89 -8.01 -7.86
N GLN A 144 6.77 -7.43 -8.65
CA GLN A 144 6.42 -6.34 -9.57
C GLN A 144 5.39 -6.78 -10.61
N MET A 145 5.45 -8.04 -11.07
CA MET A 145 4.43 -8.62 -11.96
C MET A 145 3.06 -8.69 -11.26
N TYR A 146 3.01 -9.15 -10.00
CA TYR A 146 1.76 -9.14 -9.23
C TYR A 146 1.18 -7.72 -9.09
N VAL A 147 2.00 -6.72 -8.74
CA VAL A 147 1.54 -5.33 -8.63
C VAL A 147 0.92 -4.84 -9.95
N GLN A 148 1.57 -5.12 -11.09
CA GLN A 148 1.08 -4.74 -12.41
C GLN A 148 -0.24 -5.46 -12.77
N VAL A 149 -0.31 -6.77 -12.51
CA VAL A 149 -1.53 -7.56 -12.78
C VAL A 149 -2.69 -7.04 -11.94
N ARG A 150 -2.47 -6.77 -10.62
CA ARG A 150 -3.52 -6.20 -9.77
C ARG A 150 -3.98 -4.83 -10.25
N ALA A 151 -3.07 -3.99 -10.74
CA ALA A 151 -3.43 -2.70 -11.34
C ALA A 151 -4.27 -2.87 -12.60
N LEU A 152 -3.84 -3.75 -13.52
CA LEU A 152 -4.53 -4.01 -14.79
C LEU A 152 -5.92 -4.63 -14.61
N GLU A 153 -6.03 -5.71 -13.82
CA GLU A 153 -7.29 -6.43 -13.65
C GLU A 153 -8.36 -5.59 -12.96
N ASN A 154 -7.94 -4.69 -12.04
CA ASN A 154 -8.86 -3.85 -11.26
C ASN A 154 -8.98 -2.42 -11.82
N ARG A 155 -8.24 -2.05 -12.85
CA ARG A 155 -8.20 -0.68 -13.40
C ARG A 155 -7.94 0.38 -12.32
N ILE A 156 -6.87 0.18 -11.54
CA ILE A 156 -6.51 1.01 -10.40
C ILE A 156 -5.01 1.28 -10.35
N PRO A 157 -4.57 2.50 -10.04
CA PRO A 157 -3.15 2.75 -9.79
C PRO A 157 -2.72 2.13 -8.46
N ILE A 158 -1.46 1.69 -8.38
CA ILE A 158 -0.86 1.09 -7.19
C ILE A 158 0.50 1.71 -6.90
N LEU A 159 0.71 2.14 -5.64
CA LEU A 159 1.99 2.54 -5.10
C LEU A 159 2.51 1.40 -4.22
N ALA A 160 3.63 0.79 -4.59
CA ALA A 160 4.20 -0.33 -3.86
C ALA A 160 5.61 0.03 -3.38
N ALA A 161 5.73 0.22 -2.05
CA ALA A 161 6.97 0.59 -1.38
C ALA A 161 7.66 -0.66 -0.82
N ASN A 162 8.90 -0.90 -1.20
CA ASN A 162 9.69 -2.03 -0.75
C ASN A 162 10.99 -1.56 -0.09
N ILE A 163 11.35 -2.19 1.04
CA ILE A 163 12.59 -1.90 1.74
C ILE A 163 13.81 -2.31 0.91
N GLU A 164 14.87 -1.51 0.97
CA GLU A 164 16.17 -1.82 0.38
C GLU A 164 17.26 -1.94 1.44
N ASN A 165 17.97 -3.08 1.43
CA ASN A 165 19.17 -3.34 2.22
C ASN A 165 19.91 -4.56 1.64
N TYR A 166 20.89 -5.12 2.39
CA TYR A 166 21.66 -6.30 1.94
C TYR A 166 20.79 -7.53 1.59
N ARG A 167 19.64 -7.71 2.25
CA ARG A 167 18.72 -8.86 2.08
C ARG A 167 17.57 -8.55 1.13
N PHE A 168 17.00 -7.34 1.22
CA PHE A 168 15.80 -6.92 0.50
C PHE A 168 16.16 -6.06 -0.71
N GLY A 169 15.39 -6.18 -1.79
CA GLY A 169 15.82 -5.73 -3.11
C GLY A 169 15.41 -4.31 -3.47
N GLY A 170 14.76 -3.54 -2.59
CA GLY A 170 14.28 -2.21 -2.94
C GLY A 170 13.34 -2.23 -4.15
N SER A 171 13.66 -1.44 -5.16
CA SER A 171 12.93 -1.38 -6.44
C SER A 171 11.44 -1.12 -6.27
N SER A 172 11.09 -0.20 -5.34
CA SER A 172 9.71 0.30 -5.18
C SER A 172 9.16 0.79 -6.52
N ILE A 173 7.85 0.60 -6.75
CA ILE A 173 7.22 1.00 -8.01
C ILE A 173 5.93 1.77 -7.79
N VAL A 174 5.68 2.70 -8.69
CA VAL A 174 4.35 3.27 -8.92
C VAL A 174 3.86 2.72 -10.26
N VAL A 175 2.73 2.04 -10.22
CA VAL A 175 2.04 1.53 -11.40
C VAL A 175 0.83 2.41 -11.64
N ASP A 176 0.89 3.20 -12.69
CA ASP A 176 -0.25 3.92 -13.28
C ASP A 176 -0.72 3.16 -14.52
N LEU A 177 -1.85 3.56 -15.08
CA LEU A 177 -2.42 2.95 -16.28
C LEU A 177 -2.48 3.99 -17.41
N THR A 178 -2.33 3.51 -18.63
CA THR A 178 -2.59 4.29 -19.82
C THR A 178 -3.53 3.52 -20.74
N GLU A 179 -4.39 4.24 -21.45
CA GLU A 179 -5.28 3.65 -22.44
C GLU A 179 -4.99 4.24 -23.83
N ASN A 180 -4.76 3.36 -24.80
CA ASN A 180 -4.60 3.71 -26.20
C ASN A 180 -5.47 2.77 -27.05
N ASN A 181 -6.39 3.34 -27.83
CA ASN A 181 -7.30 2.57 -28.70
C ASN A 181 -8.01 1.42 -27.96
N LYS A 182 -8.56 1.70 -26.78
CA LYS A 182 -9.24 0.73 -25.89
C LYS A 182 -8.31 -0.34 -25.28
N VAL A 183 -7.01 -0.31 -25.55
CA VAL A 183 -6.04 -1.18 -24.91
C VAL A 183 -5.47 -0.46 -23.70
N VAL A 184 -5.69 -1.04 -22.51
CA VAL A 184 -5.15 -0.51 -21.26
C VAL A 184 -3.86 -1.24 -20.91
N THR A 185 -2.79 -0.47 -20.69
CA THR A 185 -1.46 -0.97 -20.32
C THR A 185 -0.97 -0.32 -19.03
N THR A 186 0.04 -0.90 -18.39
CA THR A 186 0.70 -0.31 -17.22
C THR A 186 1.76 0.70 -17.64
N LYS A 187 1.77 1.85 -16.96
CA LYS A 187 2.88 2.81 -16.96
C LYS A 187 3.60 2.69 -15.62
N ILE A 188 4.84 2.19 -15.65
CA ILE A 188 5.59 1.90 -14.45
C ILE A 188 6.65 2.96 -14.22
N THR A 189 6.74 3.46 -12.99
CA THR A 189 7.90 4.21 -12.52
C THR A 189 8.57 3.40 -11.42
N LYS A 190 9.86 3.05 -11.63
CA LYS A 190 10.67 2.31 -10.66
C LYS A 190 11.53 3.27 -9.85
N LEU A 191 11.69 2.96 -8.58
CA LEU A 191 12.71 3.55 -7.73
C LEU A 191 13.93 2.63 -7.68
N ASN A 192 15.11 3.24 -7.76
CA ASN A 192 16.38 2.58 -7.52
C ASN A 192 17.09 3.31 -6.38
N GLY A 193 17.47 2.59 -5.32
CA GLY A 193 18.14 3.13 -4.14
C GLY A 193 17.20 3.71 -3.09
N GLU A 194 17.77 4.27 -2.03
CA GLU A 194 17.06 4.90 -0.91
C GLU A 194 16.59 6.32 -1.25
N THR A 195 15.63 6.43 -2.15
CA THR A 195 15.07 7.72 -2.56
C THR A 195 13.57 7.75 -2.35
N GLU A 196 12.99 8.93 -2.51
CA GLU A 196 11.55 9.10 -2.58
C GLU A 196 11.12 9.39 -4.00
N ILE A 197 9.89 9.00 -4.33
CA ILE A 197 9.20 9.36 -5.56
C ILE A 197 7.84 9.94 -5.24
N ALA A 198 7.49 11.04 -5.88
CA ALA A 198 6.14 11.58 -5.92
C ALA A 198 5.60 11.50 -7.35
N ARG A 199 4.32 11.15 -7.48
CA ARG A 199 3.60 11.12 -8.77
C ARG A 199 2.21 11.67 -8.57
N GLU A 200 1.82 12.55 -9.48
CA GLU A 200 0.45 12.97 -9.62
C GLU A 200 -0.33 11.89 -10.37
N LEU A 201 -1.52 11.56 -9.85
CA LEU A 201 -2.40 10.53 -10.39
C LEU A 201 -3.79 11.12 -10.66
N THR A 202 -4.27 11.00 -11.90
CA THR A 202 -5.64 11.39 -12.25
C THR A 202 -6.57 10.20 -12.02
N LEU A 203 -7.19 10.12 -10.84
CA LEU A 203 -7.91 8.94 -10.38
C LEU A 203 -9.21 8.67 -11.15
N ASP A 204 -9.92 9.72 -11.57
CA ASP A 204 -11.24 9.61 -12.22
C ASP A 204 -11.19 9.02 -13.63
N LYS A 205 -10.04 9.13 -14.29
CA LYS A 205 -9.86 8.60 -15.66
C LYS A 205 -10.11 7.08 -15.77
N TYR A 206 -10.00 6.35 -14.66
CA TYR A 206 -10.19 4.88 -14.65
C TYR A 206 -11.59 4.45 -14.25
N GLU A 207 -12.44 5.34 -13.78
CA GLU A 207 -13.73 4.98 -13.21
C GLU A 207 -14.64 4.28 -14.21
N LYS A 208 -14.74 4.80 -15.44
CA LYS A 208 -15.55 4.22 -16.51
C LYS A 208 -15.09 2.82 -16.90
N SER A 209 -13.81 2.65 -17.18
CA SER A 209 -13.23 1.35 -17.59
C SER A 209 -13.31 0.32 -16.46
N ARG A 210 -13.20 0.76 -15.21
CA ARG A 210 -13.38 -0.06 -14.00
C ARG A 210 -14.81 -0.56 -13.85
N LYS A 211 -15.81 0.33 -13.99
CA LYS A 211 -17.24 -0.04 -13.94
C LYS A 211 -17.60 -1.08 -15.00
N ILE A 212 -17.14 -0.90 -16.25
CA ILE A 212 -17.37 -1.85 -17.34
C ILE A 212 -16.76 -3.22 -16.98
N ARG A 213 -15.49 -3.25 -16.54
CA ARG A 213 -14.79 -4.49 -16.20
C ARG A 213 -15.47 -5.26 -15.08
N PHE A 214 -15.96 -4.59 -14.05
CA PHE A 214 -16.71 -5.26 -12.97
C PHE A 214 -18.08 -5.76 -13.42
N SER A 215 -18.76 -5.02 -14.28
CA SER A 215 -20.01 -5.50 -14.89
C SER A 215 -19.78 -6.79 -15.69
N ASP A 216 -18.69 -6.86 -16.46
CA ASP A 216 -18.37 -8.05 -17.24
C ASP A 216 -17.98 -9.23 -16.35
N SER A 217 -17.23 -9.00 -15.26
CA SER A 217 -16.83 -10.07 -14.34
C SER A 217 -18.01 -10.75 -13.63
N ASN A 218 -19.11 -10.04 -13.44
CA ASN A 218 -20.31 -10.59 -12.77
C ASN A 218 -21.14 -11.52 -13.68
N LYS A 219 -20.86 -11.59 -15.00
CA LYS A 219 -21.56 -12.45 -15.94
C LYS A 219 -21.23 -13.94 -15.79
N PHE A 220 -20.17 -14.25 -15.03
CA PHE A 220 -19.67 -15.61 -14.84
C PHE A 220 -19.76 -16.08 -13.37
N GLN A 221 -20.63 -15.47 -12.61
CA GLN A 221 -20.92 -15.87 -11.22
C GLN A 221 -22.19 -16.73 -11.15
#